data_f72af314668d7cbf8462a6c301f2dd4e
#
_entry.id   f72af314668d7cbf8462a6c301f2dd4e
#
_cell.length_a   1.000
_cell.length_b   1.000
_cell.length_c   1.000
_cell.angle_alpha   90.00
_cell.angle_beta   90.00
_cell.angle_gamma   90.00
#
_symmetry.space_group_name_H-M   'P 1'
#
loop_
_entity.id
_entity.type
_entity.pdbx_description
1 polymer ?
#
loop_
_entity_poly.entity_id
_entity_poly.type
_entity_poly.pdbx_seq_one_letter_code
_entity_poly.pdbx_strand_id
1 'polypeptide(L)'
;MLPGGLSAGYPEISYHAANILEWDCPQGYDVALCSLVLHHFNDDDAVKLLRRCRELSKRFVLVSDLRRGFLLQAGVYLLTELIFREPMTRFDARLSAQRAFSFGEMRELATRAGWKDFDHKKFRFARQAIWLE
;
A
#
# COMPACT_ATOMS: atom_id res chain seq x y z
N MET A 1 -8.00 18.23 -9.63
CA MET A 1 -9.39 18.37 -9.13
C MET A 1 -10.08 17.03 -9.34
N LEU A 2 -10.25 16.25 -8.28
CA LEU A 2 -11.06 15.04 -8.36
C LEU A 2 -12.52 15.48 -8.53
N PRO A 3 -13.28 14.87 -9.46
CA PRO A 3 -14.65 15.24 -9.66
C PRO A 3 -15.46 14.95 -8.39
N GLY A 4 -16.10 15.96 -7.84
CA GLY A 4 -16.99 15.87 -6.68
C GLY A 4 -18.27 15.08 -6.91
N GLY A 5 -18.24 14.08 -7.80
CA GLY A 5 -19.40 13.33 -8.22
C GLY A 5 -19.57 11.94 -7.61
N LEU A 6 -18.52 11.40 -6.98
CA LEU A 6 -18.59 10.01 -6.45
C LEU A 6 -19.21 9.90 -5.06
N SER A 7 -19.26 10.99 -4.29
CA SER A 7 -19.89 11.00 -2.96
C SER A 7 -21.38 11.34 -2.95
N ALA A 8 -21.93 11.75 -4.08
CA ALA A 8 -23.33 12.20 -4.17
C ALA A 8 -24.39 11.16 -3.80
N GLY A 9 -24.02 9.88 -3.77
CA GLY A 9 -24.91 8.78 -3.37
C GLY A 9 -24.64 8.21 -1.97
N TYR A 10 -23.55 8.61 -1.32
CA TYR A 10 -23.09 8.05 -0.04
C TYR A 10 -22.58 9.17 0.87
N PRO A 11 -23.45 9.83 1.63
CA PRO A 11 -23.06 10.98 2.47
C PRO A 11 -22.07 10.60 3.58
N GLU A 12 -21.97 9.33 3.94
CA GLU A 12 -20.99 8.79 4.88
C GLU A 12 -19.57 8.68 4.33
N ILE A 13 -19.39 8.82 3.02
CA ILE A 13 -18.07 8.75 2.36
C ILE A 13 -17.59 10.16 2.02
N SER A 14 -16.41 10.52 2.51
CA SER A 14 -15.72 11.76 2.15
C SER A 14 -14.41 11.48 1.41
N TYR A 15 -14.14 12.27 0.39
CA TYR A 15 -12.89 12.19 -0.40
C TYR A 15 -12.04 13.43 -0.16
N HIS A 16 -10.77 13.19 0.14
CA HIS A 16 -9.80 14.24 0.39
C HIS A 16 -8.61 14.08 -0.54
N ALA A 17 -8.31 15.09 -1.35
CA ALA A 17 -7.09 15.17 -2.14
C ALA A 17 -6.00 15.79 -1.28
N ALA A 18 -5.19 14.97 -0.63
CA ALA A 18 -4.16 15.43 0.28
C ALA A 18 -2.93 14.51 0.26
N ASN A 19 -1.79 15.06 0.67
CA ASN A 19 -0.61 14.26 0.94
C ASN A 19 -0.78 13.55 2.28
N ILE A 20 -0.84 12.23 2.27
CA ILE A 20 -1.04 11.42 3.48
C ILE A 20 0.07 11.63 4.53
N LEU A 21 1.28 11.95 4.09
CA LEU A 21 2.40 12.19 5.02
C LEU A 21 2.23 13.49 5.82
N GLU A 22 1.42 14.42 5.31
CA GLU A 22 1.13 15.73 5.91
C GLU A 22 -0.31 15.83 6.42
N TRP A 23 -1.17 14.85 6.06
CA TRP A 23 -2.57 14.83 6.45
C TRP A 23 -2.71 14.79 7.97
N ASP A 24 -3.47 15.72 8.49
CA ASP A 24 -3.81 15.75 9.91
C ASP A 24 -5.31 15.55 10.13
N CYS A 25 -5.61 14.74 11.13
CA CYS A 25 -6.97 14.50 11.59
C CYS A 25 -6.94 14.36 13.12
N PRO A 26 -7.16 15.46 13.86
CA PRO A 26 -7.05 15.46 15.33
C PRO A 26 -7.95 14.43 16.01
N GLN A 27 -9.10 14.13 15.39
CA GLN A 27 -10.05 13.13 15.91
C GLN A 27 -9.56 11.68 15.67
N GLY A 28 -8.63 11.49 14.70
CA GLY A 28 -8.20 10.18 14.25
C GLY A 28 -9.32 9.36 13.61
N TYR A 29 -8.98 8.15 13.21
CA TYR A 29 -9.90 7.17 12.63
C TYR A 29 -9.88 5.90 13.48
N ASP A 30 -10.94 5.11 13.46
CA ASP A 30 -10.93 3.81 14.14
C ASP A 30 -10.01 2.85 13.42
N VAL A 31 -10.04 2.85 12.09
CA VAL A 31 -9.28 1.94 11.24
C VAL A 31 -8.58 2.71 10.13
N ALA A 32 -7.32 2.39 9.88
CA ALA A 32 -6.58 2.84 8.71
C ALA A 32 -6.29 1.67 7.78
N LEU A 33 -6.67 1.81 6.51
CA LEU A 33 -6.41 0.82 5.46
C LEU A 33 -5.51 1.42 4.39
N CYS A 34 -4.42 0.74 4.07
CA CYS A 34 -3.53 1.10 2.98
C CYS A 34 -3.37 -0.10 2.05
N SER A 35 -3.79 0.02 0.79
CA SER A 35 -3.76 -1.08 -0.15
C SER A 35 -3.12 -0.67 -1.47
N LEU A 36 -2.09 -1.43 -1.91
CA LEU A 36 -1.38 -1.24 -3.17
C LEU A 36 -0.76 0.16 -3.34
N VAL A 37 -0.24 0.72 -2.27
CA VAL A 37 0.34 2.07 -2.24
C VAL A 37 1.80 2.05 -1.81
N LEU A 38 2.17 1.17 -0.87
CA LEU A 38 3.49 1.19 -0.23
C LEU A 38 4.65 1.05 -1.22
N HIS A 39 4.50 0.21 -2.25
CA HIS A 39 5.51 -0.02 -3.28
C HIS A 39 5.81 1.21 -4.17
N HIS A 40 5.03 2.28 -4.07
CA HIS A 40 5.32 3.55 -4.75
C HIS A 40 6.32 4.43 -4.00
N PHE A 41 6.58 4.14 -2.73
CA PHE A 41 7.46 4.91 -1.87
C PHE A 41 8.86 4.29 -1.80
N ASN A 42 9.87 5.14 -1.56
CA ASN A 42 11.17 4.66 -1.10
C ASN A 42 11.07 4.18 0.36
N ASP A 43 12.11 3.56 0.87
CA ASP A 43 12.11 2.96 2.22
C ASP A 43 11.79 3.98 3.32
N ASP A 44 12.37 5.18 3.25
CA ASP A 44 12.18 6.19 4.29
C ASP A 44 10.77 6.76 4.29
N ASP A 45 10.20 7.00 3.12
CA ASP A 45 8.82 7.48 3.01
C ASP A 45 7.81 6.35 3.29
N ALA A 46 8.14 5.10 2.97
CA ALA A 46 7.34 3.94 3.38
C ALA A 46 7.29 3.82 4.91
N VAL A 47 8.42 4.03 5.61
CA VAL A 47 8.45 4.08 7.07
C VAL A 47 7.59 5.21 7.62
N LYS A 48 7.68 6.41 7.02
CA LYS A 48 6.83 7.55 7.41
C LYS A 48 5.34 7.24 7.21
N LEU A 49 4.98 6.63 6.07
CA LEU A 49 3.60 6.23 5.79
C LEU A 49 3.07 5.24 6.83
N LEU A 50 3.82 4.19 7.14
CA LEU A 50 3.44 3.21 8.15
C LEU A 50 3.25 3.85 9.52
N ARG A 51 4.17 4.74 9.91
CA ARG A 51 4.05 5.51 11.14
C ARG A 51 2.80 6.39 11.15
N ARG A 52 2.54 7.08 10.04
CA ARG A 52 1.38 7.96 9.90
C ARG A 52 0.06 7.19 9.95
N CYS A 53 -0.02 6.03 9.31
CA CYS A 53 -1.18 5.15 9.42
C CYS A 53 -1.45 4.75 10.88
N ARG A 54 -0.41 4.48 11.65
CA ARG A 54 -0.55 4.14 13.07
C ARG A 54 -1.00 5.33 13.91
N GLU A 55 -0.44 6.52 13.67
CA GLU A 55 -0.80 7.75 14.39
C GLU A 55 -2.25 8.16 14.15
N LEU A 56 -2.73 8.00 12.91
CA LEU A 56 -4.11 8.34 12.53
C LEU A 56 -5.14 7.30 12.98
N SER A 57 -4.72 6.10 13.34
CA SER A 57 -5.60 5.00 13.71
C SER A 57 -5.68 4.81 15.23
N LYS A 58 -6.89 4.63 15.75
CA LYS A 58 -7.13 4.37 17.17
C LYS A 58 -7.14 2.89 17.52
N ARG A 59 -7.53 2.03 16.57
CA ARG A 59 -7.82 0.62 16.87
C ARG A 59 -7.07 -0.33 15.97
N PHE A 60 -7.05 -0.10 14.65
CA PHE A 60 -6.56 -1.09 13.71
C PHE A 60 -5.93 -0.46 12.48
N VAL A 61 -4.77 -0.96 12.11
CA VAL A 61 -4.09 -0.60 10.85
C VAL A 61 -3.90 -1.85 10.02
N LEU A 62 -4.28 -1.81 8.75
CA LEU A 62 -4.01 -2.86 7.79
C LEU A 62 -3.30 -2.27 6.57
N VAL A 63 -2.14 -2.81 6.25
CA VAL A 63 -1.42 -2.50 5.03
C VAL A 63 -1.30 -3.76 4.20
N SER A 64 -1.85 -3.73 2.99
CA SER A 64 -1.81 -4.83 2.03
C SER A 64 -1.12 -4.38 0.75
N ASP A 65 -0.09 -5.10 0.32
CA ASP A 65 0.67 -4.74 -0.87
C ASP A 65 1.17 -5.96 -1.65
N LEU A 66 1.77 -5.70 -2.80
CA LEU A 66 2.50 -6.69 -3.57
C LEU A 66 3.72 -7.18 -2.79
N ARG A 67 4.02 -8.44 -2.96
CA ARG A 67 5.22 -9.07 -2.40
C ARG A 67 6.22 -9.36 -3.51
N ARG A 68 7.38 -8.74 -3.46
CA ARG A 68 8.45 -9.01 -4.42
C ARG A 68 8.90 -10.46 -4.31
N GLY A 69 9.06 -11.10 -5.47
CA GLY A 69 9.58 -12.45 -5.59
C GLY A 69 9.67 -12.86 -7.04
N PHE A 70 10.45 -13.91 -7.31
CA PHE A 70 10.68 -14.40 -8.66
C PHE A 70 9.37 -14.73 -9.41
N LEU A 71 8.41 -15.34 -8.73
CA LEU A 71 7.12 -15.70 -9.34
C LEU A 71 6.31 -14.48 -9.77
N LEU A 72 6.32 -13.41 -8.98
CA LEU A 72 5.65 -12.16 -9.36
C LEU A 72 6.31 -11.55 -10.58
N GLN A 73 7.62 -11.42 -10.55
CA GLN A 73 8.37 -10.81 -11.65
C GLN A 73 8.22 -11.62 -12.94
N ALA A 74 8.43 -12.94 -12.90
CA ALA A 74 8.27 -13.82 -14.04
C ALA A 74 6.83 -13.80 -14.59
N GLY A 75 5.83 -13.85 -13.71
CA GLY A 75 4.42 -13.78 -14.10
C GLY A 75 4.04 -12.45 -14.76
N VAL A 76 4.51 -11.34 -14.22
CA VAL A 76 4.27 -10.01 -14.79
C VAL A 76 4.96 -9.86 -16.14
N TYR A 77 6.21 -10.31 -16.27
CA TYR A 77 6.92 -10.27 -17.56
C TYR A 77 6.21 -11.11 -18.61
N LEU A 78 5.84 -12.35 -18.28
CA LEU A 78 5.13 -13.24 -19.22
C LEU A 78 3.77 -12.65 -19.62
N LEU A 79 2.99 -12.18 -18.66
CA LEU A 79 1.67 -11.62 -18.90
C LEU A 79 1.74 -10.35 -19.76
N THR A 80 2.71 -9.48 -19.46
CA THR A 80 2.88 -8.24 -20.23
C THR A 80 3.39 -8.49 -21.64
N GLU A 81 4.16 -9.55 -21.90
CA GLU A 81 4.57 -9.92 -23.25
C GLU A 81 3.42 -10.50 -24.07
N LEU A 82 2.56 -11.32 -23.46
CA LEU A 82 1.53 -12.08 -24.18
C LEU A 82 0.21 -11.31 -24.36
N ILE A 83 -0.16 -10.49 -23.40
CA ILE A 83 -1.52 -9.89 -23.32
C ILE A 83 -1.51 -8.38 -23.56
N PHE A 84 -0.59 -7.67 -22.90
CA PHE A 84 -0.59 -6.21 -22.94
C PHE A 84 0.22 -5.69 -24.13
N ARG A 85 -0.44 -5.00 -25.04
CA ARG A 85 0.20 -4.38 -26.21
C ARG A 85 0.68 -2.96 -25.96
N GLU A 86 0.11 -2.27 -24.97
CA GLU A 86 0.46 -0.90 -24.64
C GLU A 86 1.79 -0.81 -23.87
N PRO A 87 2.80 -0.06 -24.39
CA PRO A 87 4.11 0.05 -23.76
C PRO A 87 4.05 0.65 -22.35
N MET A 88 3.15 1.59 -22.10
CA MET A 88 3.00 2.27 -20.81
C MET A 88 2.51 1.32 -19.73
N THR A 89 1.46 0.55 -20.01
CA THR A 89 0.93 -0.46 -19.08
C THR A 89 1.96 -1.55 -18.77
N ARG A 90 2.74 -1.96 -19.78
CA ARG A 90 3.83 -2.94 -19.61
C ARG A 90 4.92 -2.40 -18.68
N PHE A 91 5.32 -1.15 -18.88
CA PHE A 91 6.33 -0.50 -18.09
C PHE A 91 5.90 -0.36 -16.62
N ASP A 92 4.69 0.14 -16.38
CA ASP A 92 4.16 0.37 -15.04
C ASP A 92 3.99 -0.94 -14.25
N ALA A 93 3.49 -1.99 -14.90
CA ALA A 93 3.34 -3.30 -14.27
C ALA A 93 4.69 -3.91 -13.86
N ARG A 94 5.69 -3.81 -14.73
CA ARG A 94 7.04 -4.31 -14.46
C ARG A 94 7.73 -3.50 -13.36
N LEU A 95 7.58 -2.18 -13.39
CA LEU A 95 8.14 -1.29 -12.38
C LEU A 95 7.52 -1.54 -11.00
N SER A 96 6.21 -1.74 -10.92
CA SER A 96 5.51 -2.08 -9.68
C SER A 96 5.99 -3.42 -9.11
N ALA A 97 6.19 -4.42 -9.97
CA ALA A 97 6.71 -5.72 -9.55
C ALA A 97 8.16 -5.64 -9.01
N GLN A 98 8.97 -4.75 -9.57
CA GLN A 98 10.34 -4.51 -9.10
C GLN A 98 10.40 -3.73 -7.80
N ARG A 99 9.52 -2.74 -7.64
CA ARG A 99 9.45 -1.87 -6.46
C ARG A 99 8.75 -2.49 -5.27
N ALA A 100 7.96 -3.55 -5.48
CA ALA A 100 7.31 -4.26 -4.39
C ALA A 100 8.34 -4.70 -3.33
N PHE A 101 8.00 -4.56 -2.07
CA PHE A 101 8.86 -5.01 -0.96
C PHE A 101 8.78 -6.52 -0.80
N SER A 102 9.90 -7.14 -0.48
CA SER A 102 9.92 -8.54 -0.04
C SER A 102 9.23 -8.69 1.33
N PHE A 103 8.98 -9.92 1.73
CA PHE A 103 8.36 -10.17 3.04
C PHE A 103 9.24 -9.69 4.21
N GLY A 104 10.56 -9.88 4.11
CA GLY A 104 11.49 -9.39 5.13
C GLY A 104 11.60 -7.87 5.19
N GLU A 105 11.70 -7.23 4.03
CA GLU A 105 11.76 -5.76 3.95
C GLU A 105 10.50 -5.10 4.52
N MET A 106 9.30 -5.59 4.19
CA MET A 106 8.06 -5.03 4.75
C MET A 106 8.03 -5.14 6.28
N ARG A 107 8.50 -6.25 6.83
CA ARG A 107 8.63 -6.44 8.27
C ARG A 107 9.62 -5.47 8.90
N GLU A 108 10.76 -5.26 8.24
CA GLU A 108 11.76 -4.30 8.69
C GLU A 108 11.22 -2.86 8.67
N LEU A 109 10.53 -2.45 7.61
CA LEU A 109 9.90 -1.13 7.51
C LEU A 109 8.91 -0.89 8.66
N ALA A 110 8.08 -1.86 8.99
CA ALA A 110 7.14 -1.77 10.10
C ALA A 110 7.87 -1.63 11.45
N THR A 111 8.94 -2.38 11.66
CA THR A 111 9.78 -2.26 12.87
C THR A 111 10.43 -0.88 12.95
N ARG A 112 10.98 -0.36 11.87
CA ARG A 112 11.53 1.00 11.78
C ARG A 112 10.47 2.08 12.00
N ALA A 113 9.22 1.82 11.61
CA ALA A 113 8.08 2.70 11.87
C ALA A 113 7.61 2.69 13.35
N GLY A 114 8.21 1.84 14.19
CA GLY A 114 7.87 1.71 15.60
C GLY A 114 6.71 0.76 15.90
N TRP A 115 6.30 -0.05 14.92
CA TRP A 115 5.27 -1.06 15.15
C TRP A 115 5.82 -2.18 16.04
N LYS A 116 5.06 -2.55 17.06
CA LYS A 116 5.33 -3.67 17.96
C LYS A 116 4.15 -4.62 17.94
N ASP A 117 4.42 -5.91 18.13
CA ASP A 117 3.38 -6.95 18.22
C ASP A 117 2.40 -6.97 17.04
N PHE A 118 2.93 -6.76 15.83
CA PHE A 118 2.16 -6.76 14.60
C PHE A 118 2.17 -8.14 13.94
N ASP A 119 1.09 -8.46 13.25
CA ASP A 119 0.97 -9.66 12.43
C ASP A 119 1.38 -9.40 10.98
N HIS A 120 1.93 -10.42 10.33
CA HIS A 120 2.38 -10.35 8.94
C HIS A 120 2.16 -11.67 8.22
N LYS A 121 1.42 -11.66 7.12
CA LYS A 121 1.05 -12.87 6.39
C LYS A 121 1.27 -12.75 4.88
N LYS A 122 1.68 -13.87 4.29
CA LYS A 122 1.76 -14.06 2.84
C LYS A 122 0.42 -14.59 2.31
N PHE A 123 -0.02 -14.06 1.19
CA PHE A 123 -1.20 -14.53 0.48
C PHE A 123 -0.85 -15.02 -0.91
N ARG A 124 -1.81 -15.68 -1.57
CA ARG A 124 -1.66 -16.11 -2.96
C ARG A 124 -1.47 -14.92 -3.90
N PHE A 125 -0.98 -15.18 -5.11
CA PHE A 125 -0.76 -14.17 -6.15
C PHE A 125 0.21 -13.05 -5.73
N ALA A 126 1.28 -13.42 -5.03
CA ALA A 126 2.34 -12.51 -4.60
C ALA A 126 1.81 -11.29 -3.81
N ARG A 127 0.86 -11.53 -2.92
CA ARG A 127 0.32 -10.54 -1.99
C ARG A 127 0.86 -10.79 -0.59
N GLN A 128 0.94 -9.72 0.16
CA GLN A 128 1.23 -9.77 1.60
C GLN A 128 0.41 -8.72 2.33
N ALA A 129 0.16 -8.96 3.60
CA ALA A 129 -0.46 -7.96 4.46
C ALA A 129 0.18 -7.97 5.83
N ILE A 130 0.27 -6.80 6.41
CA ILE A 130 0.75 -6.54 7.76
C ILE A 130 -0.30 -5.73 8.49
N TRP A 131 -0.55 -6.05 9.75
CA TRP A 131 -1.56 -5.35 10.54
C TRP A 131 -1.17 -5.24 12.01
N LEU A 132 -1.74 -4.24 12.64
CA LEU A 132 -1.54 -3.91 14.05
C LEU A 132 -2.89 -3.56 14.66
N GLU A 133 -3.18 -4.15 15.82
CA GLU A 133 -4.35 -3.88 16.66
C GLU A 133 -4.03 -2.89 17.78
#